data_9a46d7d9bc07b90ba182d951e5560880
#
_entry.id   9a46d7d9bc07b90ba182d951e5560880
#
_cell.length_a   1.000
_cell.length_b   1.000
_cell.length_c   1.000
_cell.angle_alpha   90.00
_cell.angle_beta   90.00
_cell.angle_gamma   90.00
#
_symmetry.space_group_name_H-M   'P 1'
#
loop_
_entity.id
_entity.type
_entity.pdbx_description
1 polymer ?
#
loop_
_entity_poly.entity_id
_entity_poly.type
_entity_poly.pdbx_seq_one_letter_code
_entity_poly.pdbx_strand_id
1 'polypeptide(L)'
;MTADPGAGRLRVALLTREYPPEVYGGAGVHVTYLARELAPLVDLTVHCQGADRPGAVAHRPWDLLAGANQALEVMSADLSMTAAVGTAQLVHSHTWYANLGGHLAAMLYGIPHVMTMHSLEALRPWKAEQLGGGYQLSAWCERVSAASAAAVVAVSDGMRADIMTVYPEIPAERIRVIRNGIDTAEYHPDPNTDVLERHGIDRRRPYVIFVGRITRQKGVPVLLRAASGLVPQAQLVLCAGQADTPELEAEVTALVDGLRASRTGVVWIPEMLPRREVIQLLTHAAVFACPSIYEPLGIVNLEAMACGTAVVGSRTGGIPEVVADGQTGLLVPPGEPEPLAAALNVLVSESARAEAMGEAGRKRAVAEFGWAAIAAQTAALYAELVTGA
;
A
#
# COMPACT_ATOMS: atom_id res chain seq x y z
N MET A 1 5.52 -30.47 -19.28
CA MET A 1 6.73 -30.92 -18.59
C MET A 1 6.33 -31.24 -17.15
N THR A 2 6.32 -32.49 -16.78
CA THR A 2 6.04 -32.94 -15.41
C THR A 2 7.26 -32.60 -14.56
N ALA A 3 7.08 -31.80 -13.50
CA ALA A 3 8.12 -31.46 -12.54
C ALA A 3 8.70 -32.76 -11.92
N ASP A 4 10.02 -32.83 -11.83
CA ASP A 4 10.74 -33.90 -11.16
C ASP A 4 10.33 -33.93 -9.68
N PRO A 5 9.75 -35.01 -9.15
CA PRO A 5 9.32 -35.12 -7.76
C PRO A 5 10.46 -35.17 -6.73
N GLY A 6 11.72 -35.07 -7.16
CA GLY A 6 12.92 -35.05 -6.32
C GLY A 6 13.60 -33.69 -6.13
N ALA A 7 13.23 -32.68 -6.88
CA ALA A 7 13.76 -31.34 -6.70
C ALA A 7 13.07 -30.65 -5.50
N GLY A 8 13.80 -30.42 -4.40
CA GLY A 8 13.31 -29.67 -3.25
C GLY A 8 12.76 -28.31 -3.68
N ARG A 9 11.74 -27.78 -2.98
CA ARG A 9 11.18 -26.44 -3.25
C ARG A 9 12.29 -25.39 -3.21
N LEU A 10 12.18 -24.35 -4.06
CA LEU A 10 13.12 -23.23 -4.09
C LEU A 10 13.15 -22.52 -2.73
N ARG A 11 14.32 -22.40 -2.10
CA ARG A 11 14.50 -21.72 -0.82
C ARG A 11 14.62 -20.23 -1.05
N VAL A 12 13.65 -19.46 -0.53
CA VAL A 12 13.54 -18.01 -0.69
C VAL A 12 13.60 -17.32 0.67
N ALA A 13 14.49 -16.32 0.79
CA ALA A 13 14.49 -15.39 1.92
C ALA A 13 13.72 -14.12 1.52
N LEU A 14 12.63 -13.84 2.21
CA LEU A 14 11.84 -12.63 2.01
C LEU A 14 12.16 -11.63 3.12
N LEU A 15 12.69 -10.46 2.76
CA LEU A 15 13.13 -9.42 3.69
C LEU A 15 12.12 -8.27 3.70
N THR A 16 11.67 -7.87 4.90
CA THR A 16 10.70 -6.80 5.07
C THR A 16 10.92 -6.04 6.38
N ARG A 17 10.40 -4.81 6.46
CA ARG A 17 10.30 -4.11 7.74
C ARG A 17 9.16 -4.68 8.59
N GLU A 18 7.97 -4.77 8.00
CA GLU A 18 6.71 -5.04 8.70
C GLU A 18 6.26 -6.48 8.43
N TYR A 19 5.82 -7.16 9.49
CA TYR A 19 5.16 -8.47 9.41
C TYR A 19 4.21 -8.64 10.62
N PRO A 20 3.11 -9.40 10.49
CA PRO A 20 2.17 -9.58 11.59
C PRO A 20 2.82 -9.98 12.92
N PRO A 21 2.32 -9.48 14.06
CA PRO A 21 1.12 -8.63 14.23
C PRO A 21 1.35 -7.14 13.97
N GLU A 22 2.58 -6.68 13.77
CA GLU A 22 2.94 -5.29 13.60
C GLU A 22 2.97 -4.91 12.12
N VAL A 23 1.83 -4.53 11.57
CA VAL A 23 1.66 -4.06 10.20
C VAL A 23 1.10 -2.65 10.24
N TYR A 24 1.85 -1.69 9.66
CA TYR A 24 1.52 -0.28 9.70
C TYR A 24 1.13 0.28 8.32
N GLY A 25 1.68 -0.25 7.24
CA GLY A 25 1.51 0.30 5.89
C GLY A 25 1.16 -0.72 4.82
N GLY A 26 0.86 -0.22 3.61
CA GLY A 26 0.51 -1.06 2.47
C GLY A 26 1.57 -2.09 2.08
N ALA A 27 2.86 -1.81 2.31
CA ALA A 27 3.93 -2.77 2.07
C ALA A 27 3.86 -3.97 3.02
N GLY A 28 3.57 -3.73 4.32
CA GLY A 28 3.38 -4.80 5.30
C GLY A 28 2.13 -5.64 5.01
N VAL A 29 1.04 -5.00 4.58
CA VAL A 29 -0.17 -5.69 4.10
C VAL A 29 0.17 -6.58 2.91
N HIS A 30 0.88 -6.04 1.89
CA HIS A 30 1.32 -6.80 0.73
C HIS A 30 2.13 -8.03 1.12
N VAL A 31 3.18 -7.85 1.95
CA VAL A 31 4.06 -8.95 2.36
C VAL A 31 3.30 -10.02 3.13
N THR A 32 2.35 -9.62 3.98
CA THR A 32 1.52 -10.57 4.75
C THR A 32 0.79 -11.54 3.84
N TYR A 33 0.07 -11.04 2.85
CA TYR A 33 -0.70 -11.87 1.92
C TYR A 33 0.20 -12.60 0.92
N LEU A 34 1.22 -11.92 0.39
CA LEU A 34 2.17 -12.54 -0.53
C LEU A 34 2.89 -13.73 0.13
N ALA A 35 3.37 -13.58 1.36
CA ALA A 35 4.05 -14.65 2.09
C ALA A 35 3.12 -15.85 2.34
N ARG A 36 1.86 -15.59 2.70
CA ARG A 36 0.84 -16.64 2.87
C ARG A 36 0.65 -17.46 1.61
N GLU A 37 0.51 -16.80 0.46
CA GLU A 37 0.27 -17.48 -0.82
C GLU A 37 1.55 -18.03 -1.48
N LEU A 38 2.73 -17.53 -1.13
CA LEU A 38 4.01 -18.09 -1.57
C LEU A 38 4.41 -19.35 -0.81
N ALA A 39 4.05 -19.47 0.48
CA ALA A 39 4.45 -20.60 1.33
C ALA A 39 4.11 -21.98 0.75
N PRO A 40 3.00 -22.23 0.06
CA PRO A 40 2.76 -23.49 -0.63
C PRO A 40 3.59 -23.69 -1.91
N LEU A 41 4.13 -22.62 -2.52
CA LEU A 41 4.84 -22.64 -3.80
C LEU A 41 6.36 -22.77 -3.65
N VAL A 42 6.94 -22.20 -2.59
CA VAL A 42 8.38 -22.17 -2.32
C VAL A 42 8.67 -22.53 -0.85
N ASP A 43 9.92 -22.82 -0.53
CA ASP A 43 10.39 -22.94 0.86
C ASP A 43 10.77 -21.52 1.34
N LEU A 44 9.80 -20.87 2.00
CA LEU A 44 9.86 -19.44 2.32
C LEU A 44 10.31 -19.21 3.77
N THR A 45 11.36 -18.41 3.95
CA THR A 45 11.72 -17.83 5.24
C THR A 45 11.49 -16.32 5.20
N VAL A 46 10.65 -15.81 6.10
CA VAL A 46 10.42 -14.37 6.24
C VAL A 46 11.37 -13.80 7.29
N HIS A 47 12.12 -12.77 6.94
CA HIS A 47 12.94 -11.96 7.83
C HIS A 47 12.29 -10.59 8.00
N CYS A 48 12.02 -10.15 9.22
CA CYS A 48 11.38 -8.86 9.49
C CYS A 48 12.08 -8.09 10.60
N GLN A 49 11.88 -6.77 10.63
CA GLN A 49 12.38 -5.94 11.72
C GLN A 49 11.46 -6.02 12.94
N GLY A 50 12.02 -5.81 14.14
CA GLY A 50 11.28 -5.67 15.38
C GLY A 50 11.40 -6.87 16.33
N ALA A 51 10.38 -7.08 17.17
CA ALA A 51 10.36 -8.13 18.19
C ALA A 51 10.12 -9.53 17.61
N ASP A 52 10.53 -10.56 18.35
CA ASP A 52 10.30 -11.96 18.00
C ASP A 52 8.81 -12.24 17.82
N ARG A 53 8.49 -12.99 16.76
CA ARG A 53 7.12 -13.31 16.38
C ARG A 53 7.01 -14.65 15.65
N PRO A 54 5.85 -15.30 15.72
CA PRO A 54 5.63 -16.56 14.98
C PRO A 54 5.73 -16.37 13.46
N GLY A 55 6.32 -17.34 12.78
CA GLY A 55 6.35 -17.39 11.32
C GLY A 55 7.38 -16.48 10.63
N ALA A 56 8.23 -15.79 11.40
CA ALA A 56 9.31 -14.97 10.84
C ALA A 56 10.56 -14.98 11.76
N VAL A 57 11.70 -14.73 11.15
CA VAL A 57 12.96 -14.42 11.85
C VAL A 57 13.02 -12.92 12.10
N ALA A 58 13.00 -12.53 13.34
CA ALA A 58 12.98 -11.11 13.73
C ALA A 58 14.40 -10.54 13.87
N HIS A 59 14.59 -9.33 13.43
CA HIS A 59 15.87 -8.60 13.49
C HIS A 59 15.66 -7.24 14.18
N ARG A 60 16.31 -7.05 15.32
CA ARG A 60 16.27 -5.77 16.04
C ARG A 60 17.42 -4.88 15.57
N PRO A 61 17.22 -3.55 15.54
CA PRO A 61 18.34 -2.63 15.45
C PRO A 61 19.37 -2.91 16.55
N TRP A 62 20.63 -2.67 16.27
CA TRP A 62 21.69 -2.90 17.26
C TRP A 62 21.59 -1.89 18.39
N ASP A 63 21.67 -2.35 19.63
CA ASP A 63 21.59 -1.49 20.84
C ASP A 63 22.63 -0.36 20.83
N LEU A 64 23.80 -0.59 20.21
CA LEU A 64 24.83 0.43 20.02
C LEU A 64 24.35 1.66 19.25
N LEU A 65 23.33 1.51 18.41
CA LEU A 65 22.76 2.59 17.60
C LEU A 65 21.45 3.14 18.18
N ALA A 66 21.06 2.74 19.39
CA ALA A 66 19.86 3.21 20.04
C ALA A 66 19.87 4.75 20.20
N GLY A 67 18.86 5.41 19.67
CA GLY A 67 18.77 6.87 19.63
C GLY A 67 19.60 7.55 18.55
N ALA A 68 20.27 6.80 17.68
CA ALA A 68 20.91 7.33 16.48
C ALA A 68 19.85 7.71 15.43
N ASN A 69 20.30 8.23 14.28
CA ASN A 69 19.39 8.46 13.17
C ASN A 69 18.73 7.15 12.74
N GLN A 70 17.40 7.16 12.55
CA GLN A 70 16.61 5.98 12.20
C GLN A 70 17.16 5.20 11.00
N ALA A 71 17.80 5.86 10.03
CA ALA A 71 18.38 5.17 8.88
C ALA A 71 19.54 4.24 9.29
N LEU A 72 20.34 4.61 10.29
CA LEU A 72 21.41 3.76 10.81
C LEU A 72 20.86 2.56 11.59
N GLU A 73 19.79 2.74 12.35
CA GLU A 73 19.10 1.65 13.04
C GLU A 73 18.58 0.62 12.02
N VAL A 74 17.92 1.09 10.95
CA VAL A 74 17.45 0.26 9.84
C VAL A 74 18.60 -0.51 9.18
N MET A 75 19.70 0.16 8.83
CA MET A 75 20.86 -0.48 8.20
C MET A 75 21.49 -1.56 9.09
N SER A 76 21.46 -1.40 10.40
CA SER A 76 21.95 -2.43 11.33
C SER A 76 21.09 -3.70 11.32
N ALA A 77 19.77 -3.54 11.20
CA ALA A 77 18.86 -4.66 11.02
C ALA A 77 19.07 -5.35 9.66
N ASP A 78 19.32 -4.59 8.58
CA ASP A 78 19.66 -5.11 7.26
C ASP A 78 20.94 -5.97 7.29
N LEU A 79 21.98 -5.55 8.01
CA LEU A 79 23.19 -6.36 8.20
C LEU A 79 22.88 -7.67 8.92
N SER A 80 22.03 -7.64 9.93
CA SER A 80 21.58 -8.83 10.65
C SER A 80 20.74 -9.76 9.76
N MET A 81 19.86 -9.21 8.93
CA MET A 81 19.11 -9.97 7.92
C MET A 81 20.06 -10.62 6.90
N THR A 82 21.02 -9.87 6.37
CA THR A 82 22.04 -10.38 5.44
C THR A 82 22.75 -11.60 6.01
N ALA A 83 23.20 -11.53 7.24
CA ALA A 83 23.89 -12.66 7.89
C ALA A 83 23.01 -13.89 8.09
N ALA A 84 21.70 -13.69 8.24
CA ALA A 84 20.72 -14.75 8.49
C ALA A 84 20.11 -15.40 7.24
N VAL A 85 20.31 -14.85 6.04
CA VAL A 85 19.79 -15.39 4.76
C VAL A 85 20.28 -16.80 4.51
N GLY A 86 21.53 -17.10 4.90
CA GLY A 86 22.04 -18.46 5.01
C GLY A 86 22.01 -19.26 3.71
N THR A 87 21.16 -20.28 3.66
CA THR A 87 21.10 -21.25 2.55
C THR A 87 20.06 -20.92 1.49
N ALA A 88 19.48 -19.71 1.51
CA ALA A 88 18.52 -19.30 0.47
C ALA A 88 19.17 -19.32 -0.93
N GLN A 89 18.37 -19.60 -1.93
CA GLN A 89 18.76 -19.61 -3.34
C GLN A 89 18.35 -18.31 -4.05
N LEU A 90 17.51 -17.53 -3.41
CA LEU A 90 17.04 -16.22 -3.87
C LEU A 90 16.66 -15.36 -2.66
N VAL A 91 16.93 -14.07 -2.72
CA VAL A 91 16.47 -13.09 -1.75
C VAL A 91 15.48 -12.12 -2.40
N HIS A 92 14.36 -11.86 -1.73
CA HIS A 92 13.35 -10.87 -2.15
C HIS A 92 13.15 -9.83 -1.06
N SER A 93 13.40 -8.57 -1.36
CA SER A 93 13.28 -7.46 -0.40
C SER A 93 12.16 -6.49 -0.74
N HIS A 94 11.58 -5.89 0.30
CA HIS A 94 10.48 -4.95 0.21
C HIS A 94 10.82 -3.63 0.91
N THR A 95 10.74 -2.52 0.20
CA THR A 95 11.03 -1.16 0.64
C THR A 95 12.51 -0.92 1.00
N TRP A 96 12.93 0.35 1.06
CA TRP A 96 14.30 0.71 1.41
C TRP A 96 14.73 0.18 2.80
N TYR A 97 13.78 -0.11 3.68
CA TYR A 97 14.01 -0.66 5.02
C TYR A 97 14.60 -2.08 5.04
N ALA A 98 14.60 -2.78 3.91
CA ALA A 98 15.14 -4.14 3.77
C ALA A 98 15.93 -4.33 2.47
N ASN A 99 15.94 -3.33 1.58
CA ASN A 99 16.56 -3.44 0.28
C ASN A 99 18.08 -3.56 0.36
N LEU A 100 18.72 -2.84 1.30
CA LEU A 100 20.16 -2.97 1.50
C LEU A 100 20.53 -4.38 1.97
N GLY A 101 19.73 -4.98 2.85
CA GLY A 101 19.91 -6.37 3.29
C GLY A 101 19.85 -7.36 2.12
N GLY A 102 18.88 -7.18 1.21
CA GLY A 102 18.76 -7.97 -0.02
C GLY A 102 19.95 -7.81 -0.96
N HIS A 103 20.40 -6.57 -1.17
CA HIS A 103 21.57 -6.25 -1.97
C HIS A 103 22.85 -6.92 -1.43
N LEU A 104 23.12 -6.75 -0.14
CA LEU A 104 24.29 -7.33 0.51
C LEU A 104 24.25 -8.86 0.52
N ALA A 105 23.07 -9.46 0.73
CA ALA A 105 22.91 -10.91 0.67
C ALA A 105 23.21 -11.46 -0.74
N ALA A 106 22.72 -10.79 -1.78
CA ALA A 106 23.01 -11.16 -3.17
C ALA A 106 24.51 -11.14 -3.46
N MET A 107 25.21 -10.10 -3.02
CA MET A 107 26.67 -9.98 -3.20
C MET A 107 27.43 -11.04 -2.40
N LEU A 108 27.06 -11.26 -1.15
CA LEU A 108 27.80 -12.14 -0.23
C LEU A 108 27.66 -13.62 -0.59
N TYR A 109 26.45 -14.02 -0.99
CA TYR A 109 26.12 -15.43 -1.25
C TYR A 109 26.01 -15.79 -2.74
N GLY A 110 26.14 -14.80 -3.64
CA GLY A 110 26.06 -15.04 -5.10
C GLY A 110 24.67 -15.50 -5.55
N ILE A 111 23.60 -15.00 -4.91
CA ILE A 111 22.22 -15.38 -5.20
C ILE A 111 21.46 -14.24 -5.87
N PRO A 112 20.42 -14.51 -6.71
CA PRO A 112 19.60 -13.45 -7.29
C PRO A 112 18.87 -12.62 -6.22
N HIS A 113 18.83 -11.28 -6.41
CA HIS A 113 18.03 -10.37 -5.61
C HIS A 113 16.83 -9.88 -6.43
N VAL A 114 15.63 -10.11 -5.93
CA VAL A 114 14.39 -9.49 -6.38
C VAL A 114 14.04 -8.35 -5.41
N MET A 115 13.70 -7.19 -5.95
CA MET A 115 13.34 -6.02 -5.16
C MET A 115 11.96 -5.53 -5.55
N THR A 116 10.98 -5.54 -4.64
CA THR A 116 9.68 -4.89 -4.88
C THR A 116 9.67 -3.46 -4.42
N MET A 117 9.36 -2.54 -5.35
CA MET A 117 9.19 -1.13 -5.07
C MET A 117 7.72 -0.81 -4.77
N HIS A 118 7.43 -0.47 -3.51
CA HIS A 118 6.11 -0.02 -3.06
C HIS A 118 5.95 1.49 -3.13
N SER A 119 7.02 2.22 -3.29
CA SER A 119 7.14 3.66 -3.52
C SER A 119 8.57 3.96 -3.92
N LEU A 120 8.85 5.13 -4.47
CA LEU A 120 10.20 5.61 -4.77
C LEU A 120 10.57 6.72 -3.79
N GLU A 121 11.74 6.61 -3.15
CA GLU A 121 12.21 7.64 -2.23
C GLU A 121 12.39 8.99 -2.95
N ALA A 122 12.86 8.98 -4.19
CA ALA A 122 13.03 10.19 -5.00
C ALA A 122 11.72 10.95 -5.29
N LEU A 123 10.57 10.27 -5.30
CA LEU A 123 9.25 10.87 -5.49
C LEU A 123 8.56 11.23 -4.17
N ARG A 124 9.27 11.12 -3.05
CA ARG A 124 8.76 11.39 -1.71
C ARG A 124 9.64 12.36 -0.93
N PRO A 125 9.95 13.56 -1.48
CA PRO A 125 10.90 14.51 -0.86
C PRO A 125 10.47 14.98 0.54
N TRP A 126 9.17 14.96 0.85
CA TRP A 126 8.65 15.25 2.20
C TRP A 126 9.13 14.28 3.27
N LYS A 127 9.67 13.10 2.91
CA LYS A 127 10.29 12.19 3.87
C LYS A 127 11.54 12.77 4.54
N ALA A 128 12.15 13.77 3.96
CA ALA A 128 13.23 14.50 4.60
C ALA A 128 12.76 15.21 5.90
N GLU A 129 11.48 15.55 6.00
CA GLU A 129 10.87 16.11 7.23
C GLU A 129 10.91 15.08 8.38
N GLN A 130 10.80 13.79 8.07
CA GLN A 130 10.80 12.69 9.05
C GLN A 130 12.19 12.15 9.36
N LEU A 131 13.01 11.97 8.33
CA LEU A 131 14.31 11.27 8.41
C LEU A 131 15.50 12.23 8.55
N GLY A 132 15.30 13.54 8.31
CA GLY A 132 16.39 14.49 8.25
C GLY A 132 17.49 14.03 7.28
N GLY A 133 18.75 14.02 7.73
CA GLY A 133 19.86 13.52 6.94
C GLY A 133 19.76 12.04 6.54
N GLY A 134 18.98 11.25 7.26
CA GLY A 134 18.72 9.84 6.95
C GLY A 134 17.98 9.63 5.63
N TYR A 135 17.30 10.66 5.10
CA TYR A 135 16.68 10.59 3.77
C TYR A 135 17.69 10.35 2.65
N GLN A 136 18.90 10.92 2.76
CA GLN A 136 19.96 10.65 1.78
C GLN A 136 20.40 9.17 1.82
N LEU A 137 20.44 8.57 3.02
CA LEU A 137 20.76 7.15 3.17
C LEU A 137 19.65 6.26 2.63
N SER A 138 18.37 6.56 2.88
CA SER A 138 17.26 5.78 2.35
C SER A 138 17.22 5.80 0.82
N ALA A 139 17.41 6.98 0.22
CA ALA A 139 17.49 7.15 -1.23
C ALA A 139 18.70 6.41 -1.84
N TRP A 140 19.85 6.47 -1.16
CA TRP A 140 21.05 5.73 -1.60
C TRP A 140 20.83 4.22 -1.51
N CYS A 141 20.31 3.69 -0.41
CA CYS A 141 19.99 2.26 -0.25
C CYS A 141 19.05 1.76 -1.36
N GLU A 142 17.98 2.52 -1.64
CA GLU A 142 17.04 2.18 -2.72
C GLU A 142 17.75 2.12 -4.07
N ARG A 143 18.51 3.15 -4.42
CA ARG A 143 19.18 3.26 -5.72
C ARG A 143 20.21 2.16 -5.95
N VAL A 144 21.11 1.91 -4.99
CA VAL A 144 22.16 0.88 -5.17
C VAL A 144 21.58 -0.51 -5.25
N SER A 145 20.54 -0.78 -4.46
CA SER A 145 19.84 -2.06 -4.47
C SER A 145 19.13 -2.29 -5.81
N ALA A 146 18.41 -1.28 -6.31
CA ALA A 146 17.70 -1.34 -7.57
C ALA A 146 18.63 -1.52 -8.78
N ALA A 147 19.75 -0.78 -8.81
CA ALA A 147 20.73 -0.86 -9.90
C ALA A 147 21.36 -2.25 -10.04
N SER A 148 21.52 -2.99 -8.94
CA SER A 148 22.15 -4.31 -8.89
C SER A 148 21.17 -5.47 -8.84
N ALA A 149 19.88 -5.26 -8.57
CA ALA A 149 18.89 -6.31 -8.48
C ALA A 149 18.77 -7.10 -9.79
N ALA A 150 18.62 -8.43 -9.69
CA ALA A 150 18.33 -9.28 -10.83
C ALA A 150 16.97 -8.96 -11.46
N ALA A 151 15.98 -8.58 -10.63
CA ALA A 151 14.72 -8.02 -11.08
C ALA A 151 14.19 -6.98 -10.09
N VAL A 152 13.58 -5.92 -10.63
CA VAL A 152 12.84 -4.90 -9.88
C VAL A 152 11.36 -5.09 -10.18
N VAL A 153 10.58 -5.39 -9.16
CA VAL A 153 9.12 -5.52 -9.27
C VAL A 153 8.46 -4.17 -9.05
N ALA A 154 7.79 -3.68 -10.07
CA ALA A 154 6.90 -2.52 -10.01
C ALA A 154 5.48 -2.99 -9.71
N VAL A 155 4.81 -2.35 -8.75
CA VAL A 155 3.43 -2.72 -8.34
C VAL A 155 2.35 -2.23 -9.31
N SER A 156 2.73 -1.50 -10.36
CA SER A 156 1.85 -0.99 -11.41
C SER A 156 2.66 -0.61 -12.65
N ASP A 157 2.00 -0.43 -13.80
CA ASP A 157 2.62 0.13 -15.00
C ASP A 157 3.03 1.60 -14.78
N GLY A 158 2.22 2.36 -14.00
CA GLY A 158 2.58 3.70 -13.56
C GLY A 158 3.88 3.71 -12.76
N MET A 159 4.04 2.80 -11.78
CA MET A 159 5.29 2.65 -11.03
C MET A 159 6.46 2.23 -11.93
N ARG A 160 6.22 1.37 -12.93
CA ARG A 160 7.26 1.01 -13.91
C ARG A 160 7.76 2.24 -14.68
N ALA A 161 6.85 3.10 -15.11
CA ALA A 161 7.21 4.35 -15.78
C ALA A 161 7.99 5.31 -14.85
N ASP A 162 7.58 5.42 -13.60
CA ASP A 162 8.28 6.19 -12.58
C ASP A 162 9.70 5.66 -12.34
N ILE A 163 9.87 4.33 -12.20
CA ILE A 163 11.20 3.70 -12.03
C ILE A 163 12.10 4.02 -13.23
N MET A 164 11.60 3.89 -14.46
CA MET A 164 12.37 4.19 -15.68
C MET A 164 12.78 5.66 -15.76
N THR A 165 11.98 6.56 -15.21
CA THR A 165 12.26 8.00 -15.18
C THR A 165 13.29 8.36 -14.10
N VAL A 166 13.14 7.78 -12.91
CA VAL A 166 13.96 8.10 -11.71
C VAL A 166 15.30 7.37 -11.75
N TYR A 167 15.32 6.14 -12.27
CA TYR A 167 16.49 5.26 -12.34
C TYR A 167 16.73 4.77 -13.78
N PRO A 168 17.07 5.67 -14.72
CA PRO A 168 17.26 5.31 -16.14
C PRO A 168 18.41 4.34 -16.38
N GLU A 169 19.28 4.13 -15.39
CA GLU A 169 20.33 3.13 -15.39
C GLU A 169 19.84 1.68 -15.26
N ILE A 170 18.60 1.46 -14.81
CA ILE A 170 18.01 0.11 -14.67
C ILE A 170 17.49 -0.32 -16.06
N PRO A 171 18.00 -1.44 -16.61
CA PRO A 171 17.49 -1.97 -17.87
C PRO A 171 15.98 -2.28 -17.79
N ALA A 172 15.22 -1.86 -18.80
CA ALA A 172 13.77 -1.99 -18.81
C ALA A 172 13.28 -3.44 -18.70
N GLU A 173 14.06 -4.41 -19.18
CA GLU A 173 13.80 -5.84 -19.09
C GLU A 173 13.94 -6.42 -17.67
N ARG A 174 14.66 -5.73 -16.78
CA ARG A 174 14.71 -6.10 -15.34
C ARG A 174 13.51 -5.58 -14.57
N ILE A 175 12.73 -4.64 -15.11
CA ILE A 175 11.57 -4.08 -14.44
C ILE A 175 10.35 -4.92 -14.81
N ARG A 176 9.83 -5.67 -13.84
CA ARG A 176 8.67 -6.56 -13.98
C ARG A 176 7.45 -5.95 -13.29
N VAL A 177 6.31 -5.94 -13.96
CA VAL A 177 5.06 -5.47 -13.33
C VAL A 177 4.35 -6.67 -12.68
N ILE A 178 4.26 -6.65 -11.35
CA ILE A 178 3.46 -7.60 -10.57
C ILE A 178 2.64 -6.78 -9.58
N ARG A 179 1.33 -6.69 -9.81
CA ARG A 179 0.43 -5.83 -9.03
C ARG A 179 0.21 -6.37 -7.62
N ASN A 180 -0.21 -5.49 -6.71
CA ASN A 180 -0.72 -5.93 -5.41
C ASN A 180 -2.09 -6.59 -5.59
N GLY A 181 -2.42 -7.49 -4.67
CA GLY A 181 -3.69 -8.17 -4.65
C GLY A 181 -4.64 -7.70 -3.57
N ILE A 182 -5.79 -8.34 -3.52
CA ILE A 182 -6.81 -8.21 -2.48
C ILE A 182 -7.32 -9.59 -2.06
N ASP A 183 -7.57 -9.80 -0.78
CA ASP A 183 -8.26 -10.98 -0.27
C ASP A 183 -9.77 -10.74 -0.26
N THR A 184 -10.46 -11.22 -1.28
CA THR A 184 -11.91 -11.01 -1.44
C THR A 184 -12.76 -11.95 -0.60
N ALA A 185 -12.15 -12.93 0.08
CA ALA A 185 -12.82 -13.71 1.12
C ALA A 185 -12.86 -12.95 2.44
N GLU A 186 -11.86 -12.12 2.69
CA GLU A 186 -11.80 -11.24 3.87
C GLU A 186 -12.51 -9.90 3.61
N TYR A 187 -12.19 -9.24 2.48
CA TYR A 187 -12.85 -8.00 2.07
C TYR A 187 -14.08 -8.33 1.22
N HIS A 188 -15.23 -8.32 1.85
CA HIS A 188 -16.53 -8.52 1.21
C HIS A 188 -17.59 -7.64 1.90
N PRO A 189 -18.74 -7.37 1.27
CA PRO A 189 -19.80 -6.60 1.89
C PRO A 189 -20.24 -7.18 3.24
N ASP A 190 -20.23 -6.36 4.30
CA ASP A 190 -20.74 -6.68 5.63
C ASP A 190 -22.04 -5.90 5.88
N PRO A 191 -23.23 -6.56 5.97
CA PRO A 191 -24.51 -5.89 6.14
C PRO A 191 -24.74 -5.32 7.55
N ASN A 192 -23.87 -5.60 8.52
CA ASN A 192 -23.98 -5.07 9.87
C ASN A 192 -23.75 -3.55 9.88
N THR A 193 -24.25 -2.86 10.94
CA THR A 193 -24.22 -1.39 11.02
C THR A 193 -23.85 -0.86 12.40
N ASP A 194 -23.44 -1.74 13.31
CA ASP A 194 -23.09 -1.42 14.68
C ASP A 194 -21.92 -0.42 14.78
N VAL A 195 -20.99 -0.48 13.83
CA VAL A 195 -19.86 0.46 13.76
C VAL A 195 -20.33 1.86 13.35
N LEU A 196 -21.26 1.97 12.42
CA LEU A 196 -21.83 3.26 12.01
C LEU A 196 -22.51 3.95 13.21
N GLU A 197 -23.30 3.20 13.97
CA GLU A 197 -24.00 3.71 15.15
C GLU A 197 -23.01 4.16 16.23
N ARG A 198 -21.98 3.37 16.48
CA ARG A 198 -20.92 3.67 17.47
C ARG A 198 -20.20 4.99 17.17
N HIS A 199 -19.96 5.27 15.91
CA HIS A 199 -19.28 6.49 15.46
C HIS A 199 -20.24 7.64 15.12
N GLY A 200 -21.54 7.50 15.36
CA GLY A 200 -22.54 8.55 15.14
C GLY A 200 -22.77 8.88 13.66
N ILE A 201 -22.56 7.91 12.77
CA ILE A 201 -22.84 8.06 11.33
C ILE A 201 -24.33 7.84 11.08
N ASP A 202 -25.02 8.84 10.55
CA ASP A 202 -26.47 8.75 10.26
C ASP A 202 -26.70 7.90 9.00
N ARG A 203 -27.25 6.70 9.20
CA ARG A 203 -27.53 5.72 8.13
C ARG A 203 -28.55 6.21 7.07
N ARG A 204 -29.33 7.25 7.36
CA ARG A 204 -30.30 7.83 6.43
C ARG A 204 -29.67 8.83 5.47
N ARG A 205 -28.41 9.17 5.68
CA ARG A 205 -27.65 10.13 4.87
C ARG A 205 -26.50 9.43 4.18
N PRO A 206 -26.29 9.64 2.86
CA PRO A 206 -25.12 9.10 2.19
C PRO A 206 -23.84 9.70 2.78
N TYR A 207 -22.75 8.93 2.78
CA TYR A 207 -21.45 9.47 3.19
C TYR A 207 -20.33 9.14 2.22
N VAL A 208 -19.40 10.08 2.14
CA VAL A 208 -18.08 9.92 1.55
C VAL A 208 -17.16 9.38 2.62
N ILE A 209 -16.40 8.33 2.32
CA ILE A 209 -15.41 7.79 3.26
C ILE A 209 -13.99 7.94 2.72
N PHE A 210 -13.05 8.26 3.60
CA PHE A 210 -11.63 8.14 3.41
C PHE A 210 -11.07 7.16 4.44
N VAL A 211 -10.20 6.25 4.01
CA VAL A 211 -9.46 5.33 4.89
C VAL A 211 -7.97 5.43 4.57
N GLY A 212 -7.16 5.74 5.58
CA GLY A 212 -5.72 5.81 5.38
C GLY A 212 -5.01 6.70 6.39
N ARG A 213 -3.68 6.78 6.26
CA ARG A 213 -2.87 7.67 7.10
C ARG A 213 -3.00 9.12 6.66
N ILE A 214 -2.84 10.03 7.57
CA ILE A 214 -2.73 11.46 7.24
C ILE A 214 -1.29 11.74 6.83
N THR A 215 -1.06 11.70 5.52
CA THR A 215 0.23 12.02 4.90
C THR A 215 0.02 12.99 3.75
N ARG A 216 1.06 13.77 3.38
CA ARG A 216 0.98 14.65 2.21
C ARG A 216 0.66 13.86 0.94
N GLN A 217 1.19 12.64 0.83
CA GLN A 217 0.93 11.71 -0.27
C GLN A 217 -0.56 11.39 -0.45
N LYS A 218 -1.30 11.20 0.66
CA LYS A 218 -2.70 10.76 0.64
C LYS A 218 -3.70 11.89 0.37
N GLY A 219 -3.26 13.14 0.33
CA GLY A 219 -4.07 14.28 -0.09
C GLY A 219 -5.26 14.60 0.82
N VAL A 220 -5.21 14.26 2.11
CA VAL A 220 -6.30 14.54 3.06
C VAL A 220 -6.71 16.02 3.07
N PRO A 221 -5.79 17.01 3.04
CA PRO A 221 -6.17 18.41 2.93
C PRO A 221 -6.96 18.74 1.66
N VAL A 222 -6.67 18.05 0.54
CA VAL A 222 -7.43 18.25 -0.73
C VAL A 222 -8.87 17.76 -0.55
N LEU A 223 -9.08 16.59 0.07
CA LEU A 223 -10.41 16.07 0.37
C LEU A 223 -11.18 17.01 1.31
N LEU A 224 -10.53 17.53 2.35
CA LEU A 224 -11.19 18.44 3.30
C LEU A 224 -11.60 19.74 2.64
N ARG A 225 -10.78 20.29 1.73
CA ARG A 225 -11.18 21.46 0.92
C ARG A 225 -12.33 21.12 -0.03
N ALA A 226 -12.28 19.95 -0.71
CA ALA A 226 -13.37 19.47 -1.55
C ALA A 226 -14.68 19.29 -0.77
N ALA A 227 -14.59 18.87 0.49
CA ALA A 227 -15.75 18.61 1.33
C ALA A 227 -16.59 19.85 1.63
N SER A 228 -16.04 21.05 1.53
CA SER A 228 -16.82 22.31 1.62
C SER A 228 -17.82 22.44 0.48
N GLY A 229 -17.55 21.83 -0.68
CA GLY A 229 -18.43 21.83 -1.86
C GLY A 229 -19.36 20.62 -1.95
N LEU A 230 -19.37 19.72 -0.97
CA LEU A 230 -20.28 18.57 -0.95
C LEU A 230 -21.73 19.02 -0.69
N VAL A 231 -22.69 18.35 -1.34
CA VAL A 231 -24.12 18.58 -1.09
C VAL A 231 -24.47 18.45 0.39
N PRO A 232 -25.44 19.24 0.89
CA PRO A 232 -25.72 19.33 2.35
C PRO A 232 -26.11 17.99 3.01
N GLN A 233 -26.74 17.09 2.26
CA GLN A 233 -27.13 15.76 2.77
C GLN A 233 -25.95 14.79 2.93
N ALA A 234 -24.83 15.01 2.25
CA ALA A 234 -23.66 14.15 2.36
C ALA A 234 -22.98 14.31 3.72
N GLN A 235 -22.54 13.19 4.28
CA GLN A 235 -21.61 13.17 5.41
C GLN A 235 -20.20 12.92 4.89
N LEU A 236 -19.19 13.32 5.67
CA LEU A 236 -17.79 12.98 5.46
C LEU A 236 -17.30 12.14 6.63
N VAL A 237 -16.79 10.96 6.36
CA VAL A 237 -16.20 10.04 7.34
C VAL A 237 -14.71 9.90 7.04
N LEU A 238 -13.88 10.27 7.99
CA LEU A 238 -12.43 10.15 7.92
C LEU A 238 -11.98 9.06 8.89
N CYS A 239 -11.60 7.87 8.38
CA CYS A 239 -10.89 6.84 9.14
C CYS A 239 -9.40 7.09 8.96
N ALA A 240 -8.83 8.00 9.74
CA ALA A 240 -7.48 8.52 9.54
C ALA A 240 -6.81 8.74 10.90
N GLY A 241 -5.75 7.96 11.17
CA GLY A 241 -4.94 8.06 12.37
C GLY A 241 -4.05 9.30 12.41
N GLN A 242 -3.00 9.25 13.21
CA GLN A 242 -2.06 10.37 13.36
C GLN A 242 -1.45 10.82 12.03
N ALA A 243 -1.18 12.11 11.93
CA ALA A 243 -0.44 12.69 10.82
C ALA A 243 1.05 12.36 10.92
N ASP A 244 1.72 12.33 9.75
CA ASP A 244 3.17 12.08 9.68
C ASP A 244 3.99 13.19 10.33
N THR A 245 3.46 14.43 10.41
CA THR A 245 4.13 15.58 11.06
C THR A 245 3.14 16.43 11.85
N PRO A 246 3.59 17.15 12.91
CA PRO A 246 2.75 18.04 13.69
C PRO A 246 2.12 19.17 12.86
N GLU A 247 2.83 19.69 11.85
CA GLU A 247 2.34 20.76 10.97
C GLU A 247 1.16 20.26 10.13
N LEU A 248 1.24 19.04 9.61
CA LEU A 248 0.16 18.43 8.84
C LEU A 248 -1.05 18.11 9.74
N GLU A 249 -0.80 17.68 10.98
CA GLU A 249 -1.85 17.45 11.97
C GLU A 249 -2.61 18.75 12.28
N ALA A 250 -1.88 19.85 12.51
CA ALA A 250 -2.47 21.16 12.74
C ALA A 250 -3.29 21.64 11.53
N GLU A 251 -2.79 21.47 10.30
CA GLU A 251 -3.50 21.83 9.07
C GLU A 251 -4.81 21.03 8.95
N VAL A 252 -4.76 19.70 9.13
CA VAL A 252 -5.94 18.84 9.02
C VAL A 252 -6.95 19.14 10.10
N THR A 253 -6.52 19.34 11.34
CA THR A 253 -7.41 19.72 12.46
C THR A 253 -8.13 21.04 12.16
N ALA A 254 -7.42 22.07 11.73
CA ALA A 254 -8.03 23.36 11.39
C ALA A 254 -9.07 23.23 10.25
N LEU A 255 -8.79 22.42 9.22
CA LEU A 255 -9.73 22.16 8.13
C LEU A 255 -10.98 21.41 8.59
N VAL A 256 -10.83 20.41 9.45
CA VAL A 256 -11.96 19.66 10.04
C VAL A 256 -12.82 20.55 10.90
N ASP A 257 -12.22 21.41 11.74
CA ASP A 257 -12.95 22.34 12.61
C ASP A 257 -13.70 23.39 11.77
N GLY A 258 -13.08 23.91 10.73
CA GLY A 258 -13.75 24.80 9.76
C GLY A 258 -14.94 24.14 9.07
N LEU A 259 -14.82 22.87 8.69
CA LEU A 259 -15.92 22.11 8.12
C LEU A 259 -17.05 21.89 9.14
N ARG A 260 -16.73 21.51 10.37
CA ARG A 260 -17.73 21.33 11.46
C ARG A 260 -18.48 22.60 11.81
N ALA A 261 -17.84 23.75 11.66
CA ALA A 261 -18.49 25.06 11.86
C ALA A 261 -19.48 25.40 10.74
N SER A 262 -19.29 24.88 9.52
CA SER A 262 -20.09 25.24 8.34
C SER A 262 -21.08 24.15 7.90
N ARG A 263 -20.89 22.88 8.32
CA ARG A 263 -21.76 21.75 7.94
C ARG A 263 -21.84 20.68 9.03
N THR A 264 -22.93 19.91 9.01
CA THR A 264 -23.13 18.74 9.87
C THR A 264 -22.61 17.46 9.19
N GLY A 265 -22.37 16.39 9.98
CA GLY A 265 -22.01 15.09 9.45
C GLY A 265 -20.52 14.99 9.07
N VAL A 266 -19.64 15.67 9.79
CA VAL A 266 -18.19 15.50 9.68
C VAL A 266 -17.70 14.64 10.84
N VAL A 267 -17.41 13.38 10.54
CA VAL A 267 -16.96 12.37 11.50
C VAL A 267 -15.47 12.09 11.24
N TRP A 268 -14.64 12.28 12.24
CA TRP A 268 -13.23 11.89 12.20
C TRP A 268 -12.97 10.83 13.26
N ILE A 269 -12.47 9.68 12.82
CA ILE A 269 -12.09 8.52 13.62
C ILE A 269 -10.56 8.46 13.59
N PRO A 270 -9.89 8.95 14.65
CA PRO A 270 -8.44 9.09 14.67
C PRO A 270 -7.70 7.81 15.05
N GLU A 271 -8.39 6.79 15.56
CA GLU A 271 -7.81 5.50 15.89
C GLU A 271 -7.70 4.59 14.67
N MET A 272 -6.73 3.67 14.71
CA MET A 272 -6.64 2.59 13.75
C MET A 272 -7.72 1.54 14.07
N LEU A 273 -8.74 1.48 13.22
CA LEU A 273 -9.84 0.54 13.39
C LEU A 273 -9.41 -0.89 13.03
N PRO A 274 -9.97 -1.89 13.72
CA PRO A 274 -9.90 -3.28 13.27
C PRO A 274 -10.45 -3.43 11.86
N ARG A 275 -9.85 -4.32 11.07
CA ARG A 275 -10.21 -4.53 9.66
C ARG A 275 -11.71 -4.77 9.44
N ARG A 276 -12.35 -5.58 10.29
CA ARG A 276 -13.80 -5.82 10.22
C ARG A 276 -14.61 -4.52 10.29
N GLU A 277 -14.19 -3.57 11.10
CA GLU A 277 -14.88 -2.29 11.23
C GLU A 277 -14.71 -1.42 9.99
N VAL A 278 -13.50 -1.43 9.41
CA VAL A 278 -13.22 -0.75 8.13
C VAL A 278 -14.06 -1.34 7.00
N ILE A 279 -14.19 -2.67 6.92
CA ILE A 279 -15.02 -3.36 5.92
C ILE A 279 -16.48 -2.91 6.04
N GLN A 280 -17.02 -2.85 7.27
CA GLN A 280 -18.38 -2.40 7.49
C GLN A 280 -18.59 -0.95 7.07
N LEU A 281 -17.65 -0.06 7.42
CA LEU A 281 -17.70 1.36 7.01
C LEU A 281 -17.55 1.51 5.49
N LEU A 282 -16.71 0.73 4.83
CA LEU A 282 -16.61 0.74 3.38
C LEU A 282 -17.90 0.26 2.72
N THR A 283 -18.48 -0.85 3.21
CA THR A 283 -19.70 -1.46 2.65
C THR A 283 -20.88 -0.48 2.57
N HIS A 284 -21.04 0.35 3.57
CA HIS A 284 -22.19 1.26 3.67
C HIS A 284 -21.90 2.66 3.14
N ALA A 285 -20.69 2.94 2.66
CA ALA A 285 -20.33 4.21 2.07
C ALA A 285 -20.98 4.39 0.68
N ALA A 286 -21.49 5.58 0.40
CA ALA A 286 -21.93 5.93 -0.94
C ALA A 286 -20.76 5.98 -1.93
N VAL A 287 -19.58 6.41 -1.44
CA VAL A 287 -18.37 6.51 -2.26
C VAL A 287 -17.12 6.54 -1.37
N PHE A 288 -16.08 5.84 -1.81
CA PHE A 288 -14.74 5.94 -1.27
C PHE A 288 -13.94 7.01 -1.99
N ALA A 289 -13.31 7.92 -1.24
CA ALA A 289 -12.46 8.99 -1.79
C ALA A 289 -10.99 8.63 -1.67
N CYS A 290 -10.26 8.60 -2.81
CA CYS A 290 -8.82 8.42 -2.86
C CYS A 290 -8.13 9.66 -3.48
N PRO A 291 -7.96 10.75 -2.71
CA PRO A 291 -7.44 12.03 -3.21
C PRO A 291 -5.92 12.08 -3.30
N SER A 292 -5.26 10.92 -3.41
CA SER A 292 -3.81 10.80 -3.37
C SER A 292 -3.13 11.65 -4.43
N ILE A 293 -2.04 12.34 -4.05
CA ILE A 293 -1.17 13.09 -4.96
C ILE A 293 -0.17 12.14 -5.63
N TYR A 294 0.24 11.12 -4.91
CA TYR A 294 1.09 10.04 -5.39
C TYR A 294 0.59 8.71 -4.84
N GLU A 295 0.33 7.73 -5.70
CA GLU A 295 -0.18 6.42 -5.29
C GLU A 295 0.39 5.31 -6.18
N PRO A 296 1.32 4.51 -5.69
CA PRO A 296 1.95 3.45 -6.48
C PRO A 296 0.98 2.45 -7.10
N LEU A 297 -0.02 1.99 -6.35
CA LEU A 297 -1.17 1.22 -6.86
C LEU A 297 -2.47 1.62 -6.18
N GLY A 298 -2.46 1.71 -4.83
CA GLY A 298 -3.64 2.03 -4.04
C GLY A 298 -4.45 0.80 -3.63
N ILE A 299 -3.88 -0.05 -2.78
CA ILE A 299 -4.56 -1.25 -2.23
C ILE A 299 -5.91 -0.87 -1.62
N VAL A 300 -6.02 0.27 -0.96
CA VAL A 300 -7.26 0.73 -0.33
C VAL A 300 -8.41 0.93 -1.33
N ASN A 301 -8.11 1.22 -2.62
CA ASN A 301 -9.14 1.22 -3.66
C ASN A 301 -9.66 -0.19 -3.93
N LEU A 302 -8.77 -1.19 -3.92
CA LEU A 302 -9.16 -2.60 -4.03
C LEU A 302 -10.00 -3.05 -2.84
N GLU A 303 -9.67 -2.58 -1.62
CA GLU A 303 -10.44 -2.84 -0.40
C GLU A 303 -11.87 -2.27 -0.52
N ALA A 304 -12.00 -1.02 -0.96
CA ALA A 304 -13.30 -0.40 -1.19
C ALA A 304 -14.11 -1.12 -2.29
N MET A 305 -13.47 -1.41 -3.43
CA MET A 305 -14.09 -2.15 -4.53
C MET A 305 -14.52 -3.56 -4.10
N ALA A 306 -13.69 -4.28 -3.33
CA ALA A 306 -14.03 -5.59 -2.80
C ALA A 306 -15.24 -5.55 -1.85
N CYS A 307 -15.43 -4.45 -1.13
CA CYS A 307 -16.62 -4.20 -0.31
C CYS A 307 -17.85 -3.73 -1.11
N GLY A 308 -17.72 -3.58 -2.44
CA GLY A 308 -18.83 -3.14 -3.31
C GLY A 308 -19.02 -1.62 -3.34
N THR A 309 -18.01 -0.83 -2.98
CA THR A 309 -18.08 0.64 -2.90
C THR A 309 -17.44 1.27 -4.13
N ALA A 310 -18.16 2.19 -4.78
CA ALA A 310 -17.61 2.99 -5.88
C ALA A 310 -16.47 3.89 -5.40
N VAL A 311 -15.50 4.15 -6.28
CA VAL A 311 -14.31 4.94 -5.95
C VAL A 311 -14.30 6.26 -6.72
N VAL A 312 -14.00 7.36 -6.04
CA VAL A 312 -13.51 8.59 -6.69
C VAL A 312 -12.05 8.74 -6.35
N GLY A 313 -11.18 8.59 -7.34
CA GLY A 313 -9.73 8.61 -7.17
C GLY A 313 -9.01 9.64 -8.02
N SER A 314 -7.84 10.07 -7.56
CA SER A 314 -6.95 10.90 -8.38
C SER A 314 -6.38 10.09 -9.54
N ARG A 315 -6.26 10.71 -10.72
CA ARG A 315 -5.62 10.11 -11.91
C ARG A 315 -4.09 10.19 -11.75
N THR A 316 -3.54 9.40 -10.85
CA THR A 316 -2.09 9.38 -10.56
C THR A 316 -1.61 7.96 -10.25
N GLY A 317 -0.35 7.67 -10.60
CA GLY A 317 0.30 6.38 -10.36
C GLY A 317 -0.52 5.20 -10.86
N GLY A 318 -0.72 4.20 -10.02
CA GLY A 318 -1.47 2.98 -10.35
C GLY A 318 -2.98 3.08 -10.14
N ILE A 319 -3.54 4.20 -9.64
CA ILE A 319 -4.99 4.33 -9.44
C ILE A 319 -5.78 4.05 -10.73
N PRO A 320 -5.38 4.56 -11.92
CA PRO A 320 -6.08 4.29 -13.18
C PRO A 320 -6.06 2.81 -13.60
N GLU A 321 -5.15 2.01 -13.07
CA GLU A 321 -5.08 0.58 -13.34
C GLU A 321 -6.04 -0.22 -12.46
N VAL A 322 -6.37 0.30 -11.30
CA VAL A 322 -7.32 -0.29 -10.35
C VAL A 322 -8.74 0.18 -10.67
N VAL A 323 -8.94 1.49 -10.78
CA VAL A 323 -10.24 2.12 -11.01
C VAL A 323 -10.45 2.35 -12.51
N ALA A 324 -11.37 1.61 -13.11
CA ALA A 324 -11.81 1.83 -14.49
C ALA A 324 -12.74 3.03 -14.54
N ASP A 325 -12.25 4.17 -15.09
CA ASP A 325 -12.96 5.44 -15.14
C ASP A 325 -14.31 5.31 -15.84
N GLY A 326 -15.36 5.82 -15.19
CA GLY A 326 -16.74 5.72 -15.67
C GLY A 326 -17.39 4.33 -15.51
N GLN A 327 -16.65 3.29 -15.07
CA GLN A 327 -17.16 1.92 -14.92
C GLN A 327 -17.16 1.45 -13.46
N THR A 328 -16.03 1.54 -12.76
CA THR A 328 -15.90 1.12 -11.36
C THR A 328 -15.73 2.30 -10.41
N GLY A 329 -15.71 3.50 -10.94
CA GLY A 329 -15.52 4.75 -10.23
C GLY A 329 -15.28 5.92 -11.18
N LEU A 330 -14.86 7.06 -10.63
CA LEU A 330 -14.52 8.26 -11.39
C LEU A 330 -13.09 8.68 -11.07
N LEU A 331 -12.36 9.14 -12.08
CA LEU A 331 -11.00 9.64 -11.95
C LEU A 331 -10.94 11.15 -12.18
N VAL A 332 -10.31 11.86 -11.24
CA VAL A 332 -10.15 13.31 -11.26
C VAL A 332 -8.67 13.73 -11.29
N PRO A 333 -8.32 14.94 -11.70
CA PRO A 333 -6.95 15.44 -11.59
C PRO A 333 -6.46 15.42 -10.13
N PRO A 334 -5.19 15.06 -9.86
CA PRO A 334 -4.64 15.07 -8.52
C PRO A 334 -4.46 16.49 -7.97
N GLY A 335 -4.75 16.69 -6.69
CA GLY A 335 -4.53 17.97 -6.01
C GLY A 335 -5.59 19.04 -6.24
N GLU A 336 -6.64 18.75 -7.01
CA GLU A 336 -7.71 19.69 -7.36
C GLU A 336 -9.00 19.43 -6.56
N PRO A 337 -9.35 20.28 -5.57
CA PRO A 337 -10.53 20.05 -4.72
C PRO A 337 -11.87 20.16 -5.48
N GLU A 338 -12.00 21.08 -6.44
CA GLU A 338 -13.26 21.33 -7.15
C GLU A 338 -13.67 20.13 -8.04
N PRO A 339 -12.84 19.57 -8.91
CA PRO A 339 -13.16 18.35 -9.63
C PRO A 339 -13.47 17.17 -8.71
N LEU A 340 -12.74 17.05 -7.58
CA LEU A 340 -12.99 16.01 -6.59
C LEU A 340 -14.38 16.17 -5.98
N ALA A 341 -14.76 17.38 -5.54
CA ALA A 341 -16.08 17.67 -5.00
C ALA A 341 -17.20 17.36 -6.02
N ALA A 342 -17.00 17.75 -7.28
CA ALA A 342 -17.97 17.52 -8.35
C ALA A 342 -18.20 16.01 -8.57
N ALA A 343 -17.14 15.21 -8.67
CA ALA A 343 -17.22 13.75 -8.86
C ALA A 343 -17.87 13.06 -7.64
N LEU A 344 -17.51 13.46 -6.42
CA LEU A 344 -18.12 12.95 -5.20
C LEU A 344 -19.62 13.26 -5.15
N ASN A 345 -20.03 14.48 -5.50
CA ASN A 345 -21.43 14.89 -5.52
C ASN A 345 -22.26 14.09 -6.54
N VAL A 346 -21.69 13.76 -7.69
CA VAL A 346 -22.37 12.88 -8.68
C VAL A 346 -22.73 11.56 -8.02
N LEU A 347 -21.77 10.86 -7.40
CA LEU A 347 -22.03 9.52 -6.84
C LEU A 347 -22.87 9.57 -5.57
N VAL A 348 -22.74 10.63 -4.76
CA VAL A 348 -23.62 10.82 -3.58
C VAL A 348 -25.06 11.09 -3.98
N SER A 349 -25.30 11.79 -5.10
CA SER A 349 -26.65 12.16 -5.57
C SER A 349 -27.29 11.08 -6.46
N GLU A 350 -26.50 10.28 -7.16
CA GLU A 350 -26.92 9.25 -8.09
C GLU A 350 -26.67 7.84 -7.50
N SER A 351 -27.42 7.46 -6.45
CA SER A 351 -27.16 6.20 -5.72
C SER A 351 -27.14 4.97 -6.61
N ALA A 352 -28.07 4.85 -7.57
CA ALA A 352 -28.11 3.73 -8.51
C ALA A 352 -26.82 3.63 -9.36
N ARG A 353 -26.22 4.76 -9.71
CA ARG A 353 -24.94 4.80 -10.42
C ARG A 353 -23.78 4.38 -9.51
N ALA A 354 -23.76 4.88 -8.29
CA ALA A 354 -22.75 4.49 -7.30
C ALA A 354 -22.81 2.98 -7.01
N GLU A 355 -24.00 2.43 -6.81
CA GLU A 355 -24.21 1.00 -6.60
C GLU A 355 -23.73 0.16 -7.80
N ALA A 356 -24.12 0.54 -9.03
CA ALA A 356 -23.69 -0.15 -10.25
C ALA A 356 -22.14 -0.12 -10.42
N MET A 357 -21.50 1.01 -10.11
CA MET A 357 -20.03 1.13 -10.13
C MET A 357 -19.38 0.30 -9.03
N GLY A 358 -19.95 0.26 -7.83
CA GLY A 358 -19.50 -0.57 -6.72
C GLY A 358 -19.56 -2.07 -7.06
N GLU A 359 -20.66 -2.54 -7.63
CA GLU A 359 -20.80 -3.93 -8.09
C GLU A 359 -19.78 -4.29 -9.20
N ALA A 360 -19.61 -3.40 -10.18
CA ALA A 360 -18.61 -3.58 -11.23
C ALA A 360 -17.20 -3.61 -10.63
N GLY A 361 -16.92 -2.73 -9.65
CA GLY A 361 -15.69 -2.70 -8.90
C GLY A 361 -15.39 -4.00 -8.19
N ARG A 362 -16.37 -4.56 -7.47
CA ARG A 362 -16.22 -5.85 -6.79
C ARG A 362 -15.96 -6.99 -7.77
N LYS A 363 -16.70 -7.07 -8.89
CA LYS A 363 -16.48 -8.09 -9.92
C LYS A 363 -15.04 -8.02 -10.46
N ARG A 364 -14.54 -6.81 -10.71
CA ARG A 364 -13.17 -6.58 -11.17
C ARG A 364 -12.14 -6.97 -10.11
N ALA A 365 -12.32 -6.57 -8.84
CA ALA A 365 -11.40 -6.93 -7.74
C ALA A 365 -11.28 -8.46 -7.60
N VAL A 366 -12.38 -9.20 -7.65
CA VAL A 366 -12.39 -10.66 -7.58
C VAL A 366 -11.71 -11.31 -8.78
N ALA A 367 -11.94 -10.80 -9.99
CA ALA A 367 -11.46 -11.43 -11.22
C ALA A 367 -9.96 -11.16 -11.50
N GLU A 368 -9.46 -9.98 -11.17
CA GLU A 368 -8.15 -9.50 -11.66
C GLU A 368 -7.08 -9.36 -10.57
N PHE A 369 -7.46 -9.26 -9.27
CA PHE A 369 -6.53 -8.89 -8.20
C PHE A 369 -6.42 -9.93 -7.07
N GLY A 370 -6.64 -11.21 -7.36
CA GLY A 370 -6.50 -12.28 -6.36
C GLY A 370 -5.04 -12.56 -5.98
N TRP A 371 -4.72 -12.66 -4.69
CA TRP A 371 -3.36 -12.90 -4.19
C TRP A 371 -2.73 -14.21 -4.68
N ALA A 372 -3.51 -15.27 -4.91
CA ALA A 372 -2.98 -16.54 -5.42
C ALA A 372 -2.35 -16.37 -6.82
N ALA A 373 -2.97 -15.57 -7.70
CA ALA A 373 -2.41 -15.28 -9.02
C ALA A 373 -1.14 -14.42 -8.93
N ILE A 374 -1.10 -13.45 -8.01
CA ILE A 374 0.06 -12.60 -7.74
C ILE A 374 1.24 -13.44 -7.23
N ALA A 375 1.00 -14.35 -6.28
CA ALA A 375 2.03 -15.25 -5.77
C ALA A 375 2.56 -16.21 -6.84
N ALA A 376 1.68 -16.73 -7.70
CA ALA A 376 2.09 -17.58 -8.82
C ALA A 376 3.00 -16.84 -9.81
N GLN A 377 2.68 -15.59 -10.15
CA GLN A 377 3.54 -14.72 -11.00
C GLN A 377 4.89 -14.46 -10.32
N THR A 378 4.89 -14.20 -9.02
CA THR A 378 6.12 -13.97 -8.24
C THR A 378 6.98 -15.22 -8.18
N ALA A 379 6.39 -16.41 -7.94
CA ALA A 379 7.12 -17.67 -7.93
C ALA A 379 7.69 -18.05 -9.33
N ALA A 380 6.96 -17.73 -10.40
CA ALA A 380 7.45 -17.88 -11.77
C ALA A 380 8.67 -17.00 -12.04
N LEU A 381 8.66 -15.74 -11.61
CA LEU A 381 9.82 -14.85 -11.70
C LEU A 381 11.03 -15.42 -10.93
N TYR A 382 10.82 -15.98 -9.73
CA TYR A 382 11.91 -16.60 -8.98
C TYR A 382 12.53 -17.79 -9.73
N ALA A 383 11.69 -18.65 -10.30
CA ALA A 383 12.17 -19.80 -11.08
C ALA A 383 12.97 -19.35 -12.31
N GLU A 384 12.50 -18.33 -13.05
CA GLU A 384 13.22 -17.75 -14.18
C GLU A 384 14.63 -17.28 -13.76
N LEU A 385 14.75 -16.55 -12.66
CA LEU A 385 16.02 -15.97 -12.21
C LEU A 385 17.02 -16.99 -11.68
N VAL A 386 16.54 -18.07 -11.07
CA VAL A 386 17.43 -19.11 -10.52
C VAL A 386 17.89 -20.10 -11.58
N THR A 387 17.05 -20.38 -12.58
CA THR A 387 17.42 -21.30 -13.68
C THR A 387 18.22 -20.64 -14.78
N GLY A 388 18.27 -19.30 -14.85
CA GLY A 388 18.93 -18.55 -15.91
C GLY A 388 18.20 -18.67 -17.26
N ALA A 389 16.92 -19.02 -17.24
CA ALA A 389 16.11 -19.25 -18.44
C ALA A 389 15.36 -17.98 -18.88
#